data_ce2705cb09e31dc2f37d0435634a6631
#
_entry.id   ce2705cb09e31dc2f37d0435634a6631
#
_cell.length_a   1.000
_cell.length_b   1.000
_cell.length_c   1.000
_cell.angle_alpha   90.00
_cell.angle_beta   90.00
_cell.angle_gamma   90.00
#
_symmetry.space_group_name_H-M   'P 1'
#
loop_
_entity.id
_entity.type
_entity.pdbx_description
1 polymer ?
#
loop_
_entity_poly.entity_id
_entity_poly.type
_entity_poly.pdbx_seq_one_letter_code
_entity_poly.pdbx_strand_id
1 'polypeptide(L)'
;HVIENAMSISVTDKFKKRSSAVVIKKDLKRDLALLKTNTTGKPVKFFEGQLKQGEMVEALGHPKGRKFSLTKGWISAIRKESSVYSATGNADVLFIQTDAAINPGNSGGPLFYKDKVVGVNTQGLHKDTSEGMNFAVHFSEVNKFLSN
;
A
#
# COMPACT_ATOMS: atom_id res chain seq x y z
N HIS A 1 -1.66 4.88 8.15
CA HIS A 1 -0.73 5.87 8.74
C HIS A 1 -0.60 7.16 7.91
N VAL A 2 -0.69 7.11 6.58
CA VAL A 2 -0.52 8.28 5.69
C VAL A 2 -1.50 9.41 5.99
N ILE A 3 -2.71 9.08 6.43
CA ILE A 3 -3.77 10.05 6.75
C ILE A 3 -4.02 10.19 8.25
N GLU A 4 -3.18 9.58 9.08
CA GLU A 4 -3.26 9.70 10.53
C GLU A 4 -3.02 11.16 10.93
N ASN A 5 -3.88 11.69 11.77
CA ASN A 5 -3.84 13.10 12.21
C ASN A 5 -3.99 14.16 11.09
N ALA A 6 -4.41 13.78 9.88
CA ALA A 6 -4.67 14.75 8.83
C ALA A 6 -5.94 15.56 9.12
N MET A 7 -5.82 16.89 9.17
CA MET A 7 -6.97 17.81 9.29
C MET A 7 -7.76 17.90 7.99
N SER A 8 -7.11 17.69 6.85
CA SER A 8 -7.75 17.68 5.54
C SER A 8 -7.01 16.73 4.60
N ILE A 9 -7.75 16.09 3.70
CA ILE A 9 -7.21 15.16 2.72
C ILE A 9 -7.57 15.66 1.32
N SER A 10 -6.60 15.63 0.42
CA SER A 10 -6.82 15.94 -0.98
C SER A 10 -6.11 14.93 -1.88
N VAL A 11 -6.74 14.65 -3.02
CA VAL A 11 -6.18 13.81 -4.09
C VAL A 11 -5.87 14.70 -5.29
N THR A 12 -4.68 14.56 -5.83
CA THR A 12 -4.26 15.26 -7.04
C THR A 12 -4.06 14.26 -8.16
N ASP A 13 -4.78 14.43 -9.27
CA ASP A 13 -4.68 13.55 -10.43
C ASP A 13 -3.43 13.86 -11.31
N LYS A 14 -3.25 13.06 -12.36
CA LYS A 14 -2.14 13.24 -13.32
C LYS A 14 -2.17 14.59 -14.07
N PHE A 15 -3.33 15.22 -14.17
CA PHE A 15 -3.52 16.53 -14.80
C PHE A 15 -3.34 17.69 -13.80
N LYS A 16 -2.86 17.41 -12.58
CA LYS A 16 -2.69 18.39 -11.49
C LYS A 16 -4.00 18.94 -10.92
N LYS A 17 -5.15 18.36 -11.26
CA LYS A 17 -6.43 18.73 -10.65
C LYS A 17 -6.48 18.17 -9.23
N ARG A 18 -6.71 19.06 -8.27
CA ARG A 18 -6.84 18.72 -6.85
C ARG A 18 -8.31 18.59 -6.46
N SER A 19 -8.67 17.54 -5.79
CA SER A 19 -10.02 17.28 -5.27
C SER A 19 -9.94 16.93 -3.78
N SER A 20 -10.88 17.39 -2.99
CA SER A 20 -11.01 17.00 -1.59
C SER A 20 -11.38 15.53 -1.49
N ALA A 21 -10.97 14.90 -0.41
CA ALA A 21 -11.33 13.53 -0.09
C ALA A 21 -11.81 13.43 1.36
N VAL A 22 -12.76 12.53 1.61
CA VAL A 22 -13.26 12.21 2.94
C VAL A 22 -13.00 10.74 3.25
N VAL A 23 -12.71 10.44 4.51
CA VAL A 23 -12.51 9.08 4.97
C VAL A 23 -13.85 8.40 5.14
N ILE A 24 -14.09 7.30 4.44
CA ILE A 24 -15.28 6.46 4.57
C ILE A 24 -15.06 5.37 5.61
N LYS A 25 -13.86 4.80 5.64
CA LYS A 25 -13.52 3.69 6.52
C LYS A 25 -12.03 3.67 6.82
N LYS A 26 -11.67 3.27 8.03
CA LYS A 26 -10.28 3.03 8.46
C LYS A 26 -10.16 1.64 9.08
N ASP A 27 -9.02 1.01 8.87
CA ASP A 27 -8.61 -0.20 9.55
C ASP A 27 -7.15 -0.03 10.01
N LEU A 28 -6.96 0.31 11.27
CA LEU A 28 -5.62 0.50 11.85
C LEU A 28 -4.82 -0.80 11.90
N LYS A 29 -5.52 -1.93 12.08
CA LYS A 29 -4.88 -3.25 12.09
C LYS A 29 -4.20 -3.56 10.77
N ARG A 30 -4.84 -3.22 9.65
CA ARG A 30 -4.32 -3.47 8.29
C ARG A 30 -3.56 -2.28 7.71
N ASP A 31 -3.53 -1.15 8.41
CA ASP A 31 -3.01 0.12 7.88
C ASP A 31 -3.69 0.51 6.55
N LEU A 32 -5.01 0.40 6.50
CA LEU A 32 -5.82 0.72 5.33
C LEU A 32 -6.83 1.82 5.61
N ALA A 33 -7.10 2.64 4.61
CA ALA A 33 -8.18 3.61 4.62
C ALA A 33 -8.89 3.66 3.27
N LEU A 34 -10.22 3.75 3.32
CA LEU A 34 -11.07 3.99 2.16
C LEU A 34 -11.45 5.47 2.11
N LEU A 35 -11.14 6.11 1.00
CA LEU A 35 -11.40 7.52 0.76
C LEU A 35 -12.46 7.69 -0.34
N LYS A 36 -13.37 8.63 -0.15
CA LYS A 36 -14.27 9.11 -1.20
C LYS A 36 -13.78 10.45 -1.73
N THR A 37 -13.69 10.57 -3.04
CA THR A 37 -13.27 11.80 -3.73
C THR A 37 -14.04 11.96 -5.04
N ASN A 38 -14.09 13.18 -5.56
CA ASN A 38 -14.68 13.48 -6.87
C ASN A 38 -13.66 13.35 -8.03
N THR A 39 -12.49 12.78 -7.76
CA THR A 39 -11.50 12.50 -8.81
C THR A 39 -12.01 11.38 -9.70
N THR A 40 -11.93 11.56 -11.01
CA THR A 40 -12.27 10.52 -11.99
C THR A 40 -10.99 9.85 -12.49
N GLY A 41 -11.08 8.58 -12.83
CA GLY A 41 -9.95 7.82 -13.35
C GLY A 41 -10.37 6.44 -13.81
N LYS A 42 -9.43 5.74 -14.47
CA LYS A 42 -9.61 4.34 -14.82
C LYS A 42 -9.28 3.49 -13.58
N PRO A 43 -10.22 2.65 -13.10
CA PRO A 43 -9.94 1.79 -11.96
C PRO A 43 -8.86 0.77 -12.28
N VAL A 44 -8.02 0.48 -11.29
CA VAL A 44 -7.04 -0.62 -11.36
C VAL A 44 -7.72 -1.97 -11.19
N LYS A 45 -7.10 -3.02 -11.72
CA LYS A 45 -7.54 -4.40 -11.50
C LYS A 45 -6.70 -5.03 -10.40
N PHE A 46 -7.35 -5.74 -9.49
CA PHE A 46 -6.66 -6.58 -8.53
C PHE A 46 -6.24 -7.91 -9.15
N PHE A 47 -5.16 -8.46 -8.64
CA PHE A 47 -4.72 -9.80 -8.99
C PHE A 47 -5.62 -10.84 -8.31
N GLU A 48 -6.00 -11.88 -9.04
CA GLU A 48 -6.90 -12.94 -8.55
C GLU A 48 -6.21 -14.30 -8.44
N GLY A 49 -4.90 -14.34 -8.71
CA GLY A 49 -4.12 -15.58 -8.69
C GLY A 49 -3.37 -15.80 -7.39
N GLN A 50 -2.50 -16.80 -7.37
CA GLN A 50 -1.59 -17.08 -6.28
C GLN A 50 -0.23 -16.43 -6.55
N LEU A 51 0.22 -15.58 -5.65
CA LEU A 51 1.57 -15.01 -5.67
C LEU A 51 2.57 -16.01 -5.11
N LYS A 52 3.79 -15.97 -5.66
CA LYS A 52 4.90 -16.82 -5.22
C LYS A 52 6.13 -15.97 -4.88
N GLN A 53 6.93 -16.46 -3.97
CA GLN A 53 8.28 -15.95 -3.72
C GLN A 53 9.11 -16.01 -5.01
N GLY A 54 9.92 -15.00 -5.29
CA GLY A 54 10.73 -14.90 -6.49
C GLY A 54 10.00 -14.31 -7.70
N GLU A 55 8.74 -13.88 -7.57
CA GLU A 55 8.06 -13.13 -8.63
C GLU A 55 8.44 -11.65 -8.57
N MET A 56 8.62 -11.03 -9.75
CA MET A 56 8.98 -9.62 -9.87
C MET A 56 7.77 -8.73 -9.65
N VAL A 57 7.93 -7.70 -8.83
CA VAL A 57 6.90 -6.71 -8.51
C VAL A 57 7.39 -5.28 -8.74
N GLU A 58 6.45 -4.37 -8.90
CA GLU A 58 6.72 -2.96 -9.17
C GLU A 58 5.94 -2.09 -8.18
N ALA A 59 6.65 -1.25 -7.43
CA ALA A 59 6.03 -0.27 -6.54
C ALA A 59 5.99 1.10 -7.21
N LEU A 60 4.80 1.69 -7.28
CA LEU A 60 4.57 3.02 -7.83
C LEU A 60 4.25 4.01 -6.71
N GLY A 61 4.85 5.20 -6.76
CA GLY A 61 4.58 6.23 -5.77
C GLY A 61 5.19 7.59 -6.11
N HIS A 62 5.27 8.43 -5.09
CA HIS A 62 5.77 9.81 -5.19
C HIS A 62 6.89 10.05 -4.16
N PRO A 63 7.98 9.26 -4.17
CA PRO A 63 9.01 9.35 -3.14
C PRO A 63 9.63 10.74 -3.11
N LYS A 64 9.69 11.34 -1.91
CA LYS A 64 10.31 12.66 -1.67
C LYS A 64 9.81 13.75 -2.64
N GLY A 65 8.50 13.73 -2.98
CA GLY A 65 7.89 14.70 -3.89
C GLY A 65 8.19 14.49 -5.40
N ARG A 66 8.96 13.45 -5.75
CA ARG A 66 9.20 13.06 -7.13
C ARG A 66 8.01 12.25 -7.65
N LYS A 67 7.27 12.83 -8.59
CA LYS A 67 6.04 12.24 -9.11
C LYS A 67 6.32 11.00 -9.96
N PHE A 68 5.47 9.99 -9.80
CA PHE A 68 5.44 8.78 -10.62
C PHE A 68 6.79 8.03 -10.69
N SER A 69 7.40 7.84 -9.52
CA SER A 69 8.59 7.00 -9.43
C SER A 69 8.17 5.53 -9.36
N LEU A 70 8.76 4.72 -10.23
CA LEU A 70 8.59 3.27 -10.29
C LEU A 70 9.85 2.61 -9.75
N THR A 71 9.70 1.70 -8.81
CA THR A 71 10.77 0.82 -8.34
C THR A 71 10.42 -0.64 -8.62
N LYS A 72 11.41 -1.46 -8.92
CA LYS A 72 11.24 -2.90 -9.21
C LYS A 72 12.00 -3.72 -8.19
N GLY A 73 11.49 -4.89 -7.90
CA GLY A 73 12.11 -5.86 -7.04
C GLY A 73 11.37 -7.19 -7.10
N TRP A 74 11.71 -8.08 -6.17
CA TRP A 74 11.19 -9.43 -6.11
C TRP A 74 10.34 -9.62 -4.85
N ILE A 75 9.39 -10.53 -4.89
CA ILE A 75 8.72 -11.01 -3.67
C ILE A 75 9.73 -11.84 -2.88
N SER A 76 10.18 -11.30 -1.76
CA SER A 76 11.10 -11.99 -0.85
C SER A 76 10.38 -12.99 0.05
N ALA A 77 9.14 -12.67 0.45
CA ALA A 77 8.27 -13.57 1.21
C ALA A 77 6.82 -13.10 1.20
N ILE A 78 5.90 -14.02 1.49
CA ILE A 78 4.50 -13.73 1.78
C ILE A 78 4.20 -14.35 3.14
N ARG A 79 3.91 -13.51 4.15
CA ARG A 79 3.77 -13.98 5.52
C ARG A 79 2.78 -13.15 6.33
N LYS A 80 2.25 -13.77 7.38
CA LYS A 80 1.45 -13.07 8.37
C LYS A 80 2.36 -12.42 9.39
N GLU A 81 2.14 -11.15 9.65
CA GLU A 81 2.90 -10.35 10.61
C GLU A 81 1.95 -9.46 11.41
N SER A 82 2.39 -9.06 12.58
CA SER A 82 1.71 -8.02 13.34
C SER A 82 2.02 -6.65 12.74
N SER A 83 0.99 -5.89 12.42
CA SER A 83 1.17 -4.51 11.95
C SER A 83 1.70 -3.64 13.09
N VAL A 84 2.72 -2.80 12.83
CA VAL A 84 3.24 -1.82 13.80
C VAL A 84 2.19 -0.79 14.24
N TYR A 85 1.12 -0.65 13.45
CA TYR A 85 -0.01 0.24 13.75
C TYR A 85 -1.11 -0.44 14.56
N SER A 86 -0.97 -1.75 14.86
CA SER A 86 -1.91 -2.46 15.72
C SER A 86 -1.56 -2.28 17.19
N ALA A 87 -2.39 -1.58 17.92
CA ALA A 87 -2.23 -1.38 19.36
C ALA A 87 -2.23 -2.70 20.19
N THR A 88 -2.72 -3.79 19.62
CA THR A 88 -2.90 -5.06 20.31
C THR A 88 -1.79 -6.09 20.04
N GLY A 89 -0.85 -5.81 19.14
CA GLY A 89 0.28 -6.70 18.83
C GLY A 89 -0.08 -8.06 18.18
N ASN A 90 -1.33 -8.48 18.19
CA ASN A 90 -1.79 -9.82 17.78
C ASN A 90 -2.54 -9.84 16.44
N ALA A 91 -2.17 -8.98 15.52
CA ALA A 91 -2.88 -8.90 14.26
C ALA A 91 -2.18 -9.67 13.16
N ASP A 92 -2.62 -10.88 12.91
CA ASP A 92 -2.24 -11.68 11.74
C ASP A 92 -2.73 -11.06 10.43
N VAL A 93 -2.01 -10.07 9.93
CA VAL A 93 -2.24 -9.47 8.63
C VAL A 93 -1.27 -10.08 7.62
N LEU A 94 -1.77 -10.45 6.45
CA LEU A 94 -0.94 -10.99 5.39
C LEU A 94 -0.22 -9.86 4.66
N PHE A 95 1.12 -9.92 4.63
CA PHE A 95 1.98 -8.97 3.94
C PHE A 95 2.79 -9.63 2.83
N ILE A 96 3.11 -8.83 1.82
CA ILE A 96 4.13 -9.12 0.82
C ILE A 96 5.39 -8.40 1.25
N GLN A 97 6.47 -9.15 1.53
CA GLN A 97 7.81 -8.61 1.70
C GLN A 97 8.49 -8.54 0.35
N THR A 98 9.13 -7.43 0.03
CA THR A 98 9.84 -7.21 -1.23
C THR A 98 11.14 -6.42 -1.01
N ASP A 99 12.10 -6.59 -1.89
CA ASP A 99 13.30 -5.77 -2.01
C ASP A 99 13.10 -4.55 -2.94
N ALA A 100 11.94 -4.43 -3.61
CA ALA A 100 11.56 -3.21 -4.30
C ALA A 100 11.60 -2.03 -3.33
N ALA A 101 12.33 -0.97 -3.65
CA ALA A 101 12.50 0.18 -2.77
C ALA A 101 11.16 0.88 -2.50
N ILE A 102 10.70 0.85 -1.26
CA ILE A 102 9.53 1.58 -0.76
C ILE A 102 10.02 2.67 0.19
N ASN A 103 10.10 3.88 -0.31
CA ASN A 103 10.55 5.05 0.42
C ASN A 103 9.35 5.89 0.87
N PRO A 104 9.51 6.83 1.83
CA PRO A 104 8.49 7.81 2.18
C PRO A 104 7.91 8.50 0.94
N GLY A 105 6.58 8.42 0.76
CA GLY A 105 5.85 8.87 -0.42
C GLY A 105 5.38 7.72 -1.35
N ASN A 106 5.83 6.48 -1.12
CA ASN A 106 5.30 5.29 -1.78
C ASN A 106 4.18 4.63 -0.95
N SER A 107 4.13 4.88 0.37
CA SER A 107 3.09 4.36 1.26
C SER A 107 1.69 4.77 0.78
N GLY A 108 0.75 3.82 0.78
CA GLY A 108 -0.59 3.98 0.22
C GLY A 108 -0.65 3.81 -1.30
N GLY A 109 0.49 3.77 -1.99
CA GLY A 109 0.58 3.47 -3.42
C GLY A 109 0.46 1.97 -3.70
N PRO A 110 0.21 1.60 -4.98
CA PRO A 110 0.06 0.21 -5.37
C PRO A 110 1.39 -0.52 -5.51
N LEU A 111 1.38 -1.79 -5.13
CA LEU A 111 2.35 -2.79 -5.58
C LEU A 111 1.73 -3.57 -6.72
N PHE A 112 2.40 -3.63 -7.86
CA PHE A 112 1.94 -4.31 -9.07
C PHE A 112 2.68 -5.63 -9.33
N TYR A 113 1.96 -6.58 -9.88
CA TYR A 113 2.45 -7.78 -10.53
C TYR A 113 1.68 -7.97 -11.83
N LYS A 114 2.40 -8.01 -12.97
CA LYS A 114 1.78 -8.16 -14.31
C LYS A 114 0.60 -7.18 -14.53
N ASP A 115 0.84 -5.89 -14.30
CA ASP A 115 -0.15 -4.80 -14.47
C ASP A 115 -1.40 -4.87 -13.56
N LYS A 116 -1.41 -5.76 -12.56
CA LYS A 116 -2.48 -5.89 -11.58
C LYS A 116 -1.97 -5.56 -10.18
N VAL A 117 -2.82 -4.93 -9.38
CA VAL A 117 -2.48 -4.61 -7.99
C VAL A 117 -2.49 -5.88 -7.14
N VAL A 118 -1.38 -6.14 -6.46
CA VAL A 118 -1.19 -7.26 -5.55
C VAL A 118 -1.11 -6.83 -4.09
N GLY A 119 -0.95 -5.54 -3.84
CA GLY A 119 -0.91 -4.99 -2.48
C GLY A 119 -0.89 -3.48 -2.45
N VAL A 120 -0.99 -2.95 -1.23
CA VAL A 120 -0.86 -1.52 -0.92
C VAL A 120 0.42 -1.34 -0.12
N ASN A 121 1.35 -0.53 -0.65
CA ASN A 121 2.64 -0.27 -0.03
C ASN A 121 2.45 0.36 1.36
N THR A 122 3.18 -0.14 2.35
CA THR A 122 3.20 0.38 3.72
C THR A 122 4.63 0.56 4.20
N GLN A 123 4.81 1.21 5.34
CA GLN A 123 6.13 1.28 5.98
C GLN A 123 6.53 -0.10 6.53
N GLY A 124 7.84 -0.29 6.72
CA GLY A 124 8.37 -1.51 7.31
C GLY A 124 7.73 -1.84 8.67
N LEU A 125 7.61 -3.11 8.96
CA LEU A 125 6.97 -3.65 10.17
C LEU A 125 7.77 -3.35 11.44
N HIS A 126 9.03 -2.95 11.31
CA HIS A 126 9.93 -2.60 12.41
C HIS A 126 10.65 -1.29 12.14
N LYS A 127 10.90 -0.49 13.19
CA LYS A 127 11.65 0.77 13.08
C LYS A 127 13.10 0.57 12.62
N ASP A 128 13.66 -0.59 12.85
CA ASP A 128 14.99 -1.01 12.41
C ASP A 128 14.87 -1.76 11.08
N THR A 129 14.59 -1.01 10.02
CA THR A 129 14.51 -1.58 8.68
C THR A 129 15.92 -1.90 8.17
N SER A 130 16.21 -3.19 8.06
CA SER A 130 17.34 -3.68 7.27
C SER A 130 17.11 -3.31 5.80
N GLU A 131 18.16 -2.97 5.07
CA GLU A 131 18.07 -2.73 3.63
C GLU A 131 17.38 -3.91 2.92
N GLY A 132 16.48 -3.61 1.97
CA GLY A 132 15.76 -4.64 1.20
C GLY A 132 14.57 -5.30 1.91
N MET A 133 14.14 -4.80 3.08
CA MET A 133 12.96 -5.29 3.77
C MET A 133 11.82 -4.27 3.69
N ASN A 134 11.10 -4.28 2.58
CA ASN A 134 9.94 -3.43 2.37
C ASN A 134 8.66 -4.27 2.35
N PHE A 135 7.52 -3.66 2.65
CA PHE A 135 6.26 -4.38 2.84
C PHE A 135 5.10 -3.73 2.09
N ALA A 136 4.18 -4.57 1.65
CA ALA A 136 2.87 -4.16 1.17
C ALA A 136 1.79 -5.04 1.82
N VAL A 137 0.66 -4.43 2.16
CA VAL A 137 -0.53 -5.18 2.62
C VAL A 137 -1.04 -6.00 1.45
N HIS A 138 -1.16 -7.32 1.62
CA HIS A 138 -1.55 -8.24 0.56
C HIS A 138 -2.96 -7.95 0.06
N PHE A 139 -3.23 -8.13 -1.22
CA PHE A 139 -4.52 -7.83 -1.85
C PHE A 139 -5.71 -8.55 -1.20
N SER A 140 -5.51 -9.76 -0.64
CA SER A 140 -6.58 -10.47 0.08
C SER A 140 -7.04 -9.73 1.34
N GLU A 141 -6.13 -9.02 2.03
CA GLU A 141 -6.47 -8.18 3.17
C GLU A 141 -7.22 -6.92 2.75
N VAL A 142 -6.83 -6.35 1.58
CA VAL A 142 -7.57 -5.23 0.98
C VAL A 142 -9.00 -5.66 0.63
N ASN A 143 -9.18 -6.84 0.01
CA ASN A 143 -10.50 -7.37 -0.30
C ASN A 143 -11.35 -7.59 0.96
N LYS A 144 -10.79 -8.19 2.02
CA LYS A 144 -11.48 -8.33 3.32
C LYS A 144 -11.90 -6.97 3.89
N PHE A 145 -11.02 -5.97 3.78
CA PHE A 145 -11.30 -4.62 4.25
C PHE A 145 -12.44 -3.97 3.46
N LEU A 146 -12.53 -4.18 2.15
CA LEU A 146 -13.58 -3.61 1.30
C LEU A 146 -14.92 -4.32 1.47
N SER A 147 -14.93 -5.63 1.80
CA SER A 147 -16.15 -6.46 1.91
C SER A 147 -16.87 -6.33 3.26
N ASN A 148 -16.17 -5.88 4.29
CA ASN A 148 -16.74 -5.66 5.64
C ASN A 148 -17.21 -4.22 5.78
#